data_5d7026f0c82f48d574933aefe342f747
#
_entry.id   5d7026f0c82f48d574933aefe342f747
#
_cell.length_a   1.000
_cell.length_b   1.000
_cell.length_c   1.000
_cell.angle_alpha   90.00
_cell.angle_beta   90.00
_cell.angle_gamma   90.00
#
_symmetry.space_group_name_H-M   'P 1'
#
loop_
_entity.id
_entity.type
_entity.pdbx_description
1 polymer ?
#
loop_
_entity_poly.entity_id
_entity_poly.type
_entity_poly.pdbx_seq_one_letter_code
_entity_poly.pdbx_strand_id
1 'polypeptide(L)'
;MGTPEQSTTGGPAASWVGRVTGLAGACHPGPVVAVTALMAALAVTAGQGAARGVLTAASVLAGQLSVGWCNDAFDARRDIAAGRRGKPVVDGTVGVTEVWVAAYAALALCVPLSFACGLWAGAVHLTGVAAAWAYDLRLKATAWSWVPYAVGFAALPAFVALGLPGQPWPAWWVVTAGALLGVGAHLGDALPDIRGDLATGVRGWPHRLGPDGARLLLPVPLVTASAILALGPAGPPGRGGMAALAAAGLVAVAGTVLGRRRERAAFAAAVAVAAVDAALLLLRGTGIA
;
A
#
# COMPACT_ATOMS: atom_id res chain seq x y z
N MET A 1 -50.94 -35.10 13.93
CA MET A 1 -49.81 -34.34 14.44
C MET A 1 -48.71 -34.43 13.41
N GLY A 2 -48.63 -33.41 12.51
CA GLY A 2 -47.61 -33.33 11.49
C GLY A 2 -46.52 -32.38 11.96
N THR A 3 -45.30 -32.86 12.01
CA THR A 3 -44.10 -32.02 12.25
C THR A 3 -43.85 -31.15 11.02
N PRO A 4 -43.59 -29.83 11.21
CA PRO A 4 -43.21 -28.98 10.08
C PRO A 4 -41.76 -29.28 9.69
N GLU A 5 -41.54 -29.73 8.44
CA GLU A 5 -40.24 -29.76 7.78
C GLU A 5 -39.66 -28.33 7.75
N GLN A 6 -38.53 -28.12 8.45
CA GLN A 6 -37.75 -26.93 8.27
C GLN A 6 -37.06 -26.99 6.91
N SER A 7 -37.62 -26.30 5.91
CA SER A 7 -36.93 -26.04 4.66
C SER A 7 -35.76 -25.13 4.91
N THR A 8 -34.56 -25.68 4.91
CA THR A 8 -33.31 -24.94 4.80
C THR A 8 -33.23 -24.34 3.39
N THR A 9 -33.76 -23.13 3.22
CA THR A 9 -33.51 -22.33 2.01
C THR A 9 -32.08 -21.89 2.03
N GLY A 10 -31.18 -22.70 1.45
CA GLY A 10 -29.86 -22.25 1.04
C GLY A 10 -30.04 -21.10 0.07
N GLY A 11 -29.58 -19.91 0.42
CA GLY A 11 -29.58 -18.78 -0.49
C GLY A 11 -28.89 -19.13 -1.82
N PRO A 12 -29.24 -18.50 -2.94
CA PRO A 12 -28.67 -18.83 -4.24
C PRO A 12 -27.16 -18.72 -4.16
N ALA A 13 -26.45 -19.82 -4.50
CA ALA A 13 -24.99 -19.82 -4.60
C ALA A 13 -24.57 -18.69 -5.53
N ALA A 14 -23.69 -17.80 -5.04
CA ALA A 14 -23.20 -16.67 -5.83
C ALA A 14 -22.68 -17.19 -7.17
N SER A 15 -23.10 -16.55 -8.28
CA SER A 15 -22.65 -16.94 -9.62
C SER A 15 -21.12 -16.85 -9.68
N TRP A 16 -20.48 -17.63 -10.57
CA TRP A 16 -19.03 -17.57 -10.75
C TRP A 16 -18.55 -16.13 -11.01
N VAL A 17 -19.26 -15.35 -11.82
CA VAL A 17 -19.00 -13.93 -12.07
C VAL A 17 -19.07 -13.12 -10.77
N GLY A 18 -20.07 -13.35 -9.92
CA GLY A 18 -20.20 -12.68 -8.62
C GLY A 18 -19.03 -12.98 -7.70
N ARG A 19 -18.51 -14.22 -7.68
CA ARG A 19 -17.32 -14.56 -6.86
C ARG A 19 -16.06 -13.87 -7.36
N VAL A 20 -15.82 -13.84 -8.68
CA VAL A 20 -14.66 -13.17 -9.28
C VAL A 20 -14.70 -11.66 -8.99
N THR A 21 -15.84 -11.02 -9.19
CA THR A 21 -15.99 -9.59 -8.89
C THR A 21 -15.87 -9.29 -7.38
N GLY A 22 -16.37 -10.20 -6.53
CA GLY A 22 -16.21 -10.13 -5.07
C GLY A 22 -14.75 -10.22 -4.67
N LEU A 23 -13.98 -11.18 -5.18
CA LEU A 23 -12.54 -11.28 -4.91
C LEU A 23 -11.77 -10.06 -5.43
N ALA A 24 -12.10 -9.59 -6.65
CA ALA A 24 -11.47 -8.39 -7.20
C ALA A 24 -11.77 -7.13 -6.35
N GLY A 25 -12.95 -7.04 -5.75
CA GLY A 25 -13.28 -5.95 -4.82
C GLY A 25 -12.56 -6.07 -3.48
N ALA A 26 -12.44 -7.31 -2.96
CA ALA A 26 -11.83 -7.57 -1.65
C ALA A 26 -10.30 -7.40 -1.61
N CYS A 27 -9.61 -7.28 -2.75
CA CYS A 27 -8.16 -7.04 -2.77
C CYS A 27 -7.76 -5.56 -2.68
N HIS A 28 -8.70 -4.63 -2.56
CA HIS A 28 -8.43 -3.19 -2.63
C HIS A 28 -7.77 -2.77 -3.97
N PRO A 29 -8.48 -2.89 -5.10
CA PRO A 29 -7.89 -2.82 -6.45
C PRO A 29 -7.15 -1.52 -6.75
N GLY A 30 -7.56 -0.38 -6.16
CA GLY A 30 -6.89 0.90 -6.33
C GLY A 30 -5.42 0.86 -5.94
N PRO A 31 -5.07 0.61 -4.67
CA PRO A 31 -3.69 0.43 -4.21
C PRO A 31 -2.94 -0.67 -4.96
N VAL A 32 -3.56 -1.83 -5.19
CA VAL A 32 -2.93 -2.96 -5.90
C VAL A 32 -2.45 -2.53 -7.28
N VAL A 33 -3.30 -1.89 -8.06
CA VAL A 33 -2.96 -1.42 -9.42
C VAL A 33 -1.92 -0.30 -9.36
N ALA A 34 -2.10 0.68 -8.48
CA ALA A 34 -1.20 1.83 -8.38
C ALA A 34 0.23 1.42 -8.00
N VAL A 35 0.40 0.58 -6.98
CA VAL A 35 1.74 0.12 -6.53
C VAL A 35 2.36 -0.79 -7.58
N THR A 36 1.61 -1.72 -8.17
CA THR A 36 2.11 -2.61 -9.22
C THR A 36 2.56 -1.82 -10.44
N ALA A 37 1.76 -0.88 -10.92
CA ALA A 37 2.09 -0.04 -12.07
C ALA A 37 3.31 0.85 -11.80
N LEU A 38 3.41 1.44 -10.60
CA LEU A 38 4.57 2.25 -10.22
C LEU A 38 5.85 1.41 -10.21
N MET A 39 5.81 0.20 -9.64
CA MET A 39 7.00 -0.66 -9.59
C MET A 39 7.36 -1.23 -10.97
N ALA A 40 6.38 -1.53 -11.83
CA ALA A 40 6.62 -1.88 -13.22
C ALA A 40 7.30 -0.73 -13.98
N ALA A 41 6.81 0.49 -13.82
CA ALA A 41 7.42 1.68 -14.41
C ALA A 41 8.83 1.93 -13.88
N LEU A 42 9.05 1.77 -12.58
CA LEU A 42 10.38 1.90 -11.95
C LEU A 42 11.35 0.83 -12.49
N ALA A 43 10.90 -0.41 -12.66
CA ALA A 43 11.70 -1.48 -13.24
C ALA A 43 12.19 -1.11 -14.66
N VAL A 44 11.28 -0.54 -15.48
CA VAL A 44 11.62 -0.07 -16.84
C VAL A 44 12.61 1.10 -16.79
N THR A 45 12.34 2.13 -15.99
CA THR A 45 13.21 3.32 -15.92
C THR A 45 14.54 3.03 -15.25
N ALA A 46 14.63 2.01 -14.39
CA ALA A 46 15.86 1.51 -13.81
C ALA A 46 16.70 0.64 -14.79
N GLY A 47 16.15 0.29 -15.95
CA GLY A 47 16.85 -0.48 -16.98
C GLY A 47 16.70 -2.00 -16.85
N GLN A 48 15.70 -2.50 -16.13
CA GLN A 48 15.38 -3.93 -16.18
C GLN A 48 14.90 -4.30 -17.58
N GLY A 49 15.42 -5.40 -18.16
CA GLY A 49 14.90 -5.94 -19.41
C GLY A 49 13.45 -6.42 -19.28
N ALA A 50 12.72 -6.50 -20.40
CA ALA A 50 11.28 -6.77 -20.43
C ALA A 50 10.86 -7.99 -19.60
N ALA A 51 11.54 -9.14 -19.75
CA ALA A 51 11.21 -10.35 -19.01
C ALA A 51 11.34 -10.17 -17.50
N ARG A 52 12.40 -9.50 -17.05
CA ARG A 52 12.63 -9.22 -15.61
C ARG A 52 11.65 -8.18 -15.08
N GLY A 53 11.35 -7.14 -15.85
CA GLY A 53 10.32 -6.15 -15.49
C GLY A 53 8.94 -6.78 -15.32
N VAL A 54 8.53 -7.69 -16.20
CA VAL A 54 7.29 -8.46 -16.07
C VAL A 54 7.31 -9.33 -14.81
N LEU A 55 8.44 -10.00 -14.54
CA LEU A 55 8.58 -10.81 -13.33
C LEU A 55 8.50 -9.97 -12.05
N THR A 56 9.15 -8.80 -12.03
CA THR A 56 9.05 -7.83 -10.94
C THR A 56 7.60 -7.39 -10.72
N ALA A 57 6.91 -6.99 -11.80
CA ALA A 57 5.50 -6.59 -11.72
C ALA A 57 4.58 -7.72 -11.22
N ALA A 58 4.79 -8.95 -11.71
CA ALA A 58 4.03 -10.11 -11.28
C ALA A 58 4.25 -10.46 -9.80
N SER A 59 5.51 -10.35 -9.33
CA SER A 59 5.87 -10.55 -7.91
C SER A 59 5.16 -9.53 -7.02
N VAL A 60 5.23 -8.23 -7.39
CA VAL A 60 4.57 -7.15 -6.65
C VAL A 60 3.05 -7.34 -6.68
N LEU A 61 2.46 -7.65 -7.82
CA LEU A 61 1.02 -7.91 -7.93
C LEU A 61 0.58 -9.05 -7.00
N ALA A 62 1.29 -10.17 -7.01
CA ALA A 62 0.98 -11.30 -6.13
C ALA A 62 1.09 -10.92 -4.66
N GLY A 63 2.12 -10.17 -4.27
CA GLY A 63 2.28 -9.63 -2.92
C GLY A 63 1.14 -8.71 -2.52
N GLN A 64 0.79 -7.73 -3.35
CA GLN A 64 -0.29 -6.77 -3.11
C GLN A 64 -1.66 -7.47 -2.99
N LEU A 65 -1.94 -8.45 -3.86
CA LEU A 65 -3.17 -9.26 -3.78
C LEU A 65 -3.23 -10.03 -2.46
N SER A 66 -2.12 -10.67 -2.06
CA SER A 66 -2.08 -11.44 -0.81
C SER A 66 -2.36 -10.57 0.41
N VAL A 67 -1.80 -9.36 0.46
CA VAL A 67 -1.99 -8.39 1.55
C VAL A 67 -3.42 -7.86 1.56
N GLY A 68 -3.97 -7.44 0.41
CA GLY A 68 -5.33 -6.92 0.33
C GLY A 68 -6.39 -7.95 0.77
N TRP A 69 -6.26 -9.20 0.31
CA TRP A 69 -7.15 -10.28 0.75
C TRP A 69 -6.95 -10.66 2.22
N CYS A 70 -5.71 -10.64 2.75
CA CYS A 70 -5.44 -10.85 4.17
C CYS A 70 -6.17 -9.80 5.02
N ASN A 71 -6.09 -8.53 4.63
CA ASN A 71 -6.76 -7.43 5.33
C ASN A 71 -8.27 -7.65 5.41
N ASP A 72 -8.94 -7.89 4.27
CA ASP A 72 -10.39 -8.06 4.22
C ASP A 72 -10.86 -9.33 4.95
N ALA A 73 -10.12 -10.42 4.82
CA ALA A 73 -10.46 -11.68 5.50
C ALA A 73 -10.28 -11.58 7.03
N PHE A 74 -9.22 -10.93 7.50
CA PHE A 74 -8.96 -10.74 8.92
C PHE A 74 -9.97 -9.79 9.57
N ASP A 75 -10.31 -8.70 8.89
CA ASP A 75 -11.24 -7.69 9.37
C ASP A 75 -12.71 -8.09 9.22
N ALA A 76 -13.03 -9.18 8.51
CA ALA A 76 -14.39 -9.58 8.16
C ALA A 76 -15.37 -9.56 9.34
N ARG A 77 -14.98 -10.16 10.47
CA ARG A 77 -15.84 -10.21 11.67
C ARG A 77 -16.16 -8.81 12.23
N ARG A 78 -15.16 -7.93 12.26
CA ARG A 78 -15.30 -6.56 12.73
C ARG A 78 -16.17 -5.74 11.77
N ASP A 79 -15.94 -5.89 10.48
CA ASP A 79 -16.64 -5.13 9.45
C ASP A 79 -18.11 -5.55 9.34
N ILE A 80 -18.42 -6.84 9.49
CA ILE A 80 -19.79 -7.36 9.60
C ILE A 80 -20.48 -6.79 10.85
N ALA A 81 -19.81 -6.84 12.00
CA ALA A 81 -20.36 -6.32 13.25
C ALA A 81 -20.59 -4.80 13.21
N ALA A 82 -19.74 -4.05 12.49
CA ALA A 82 -19.86 -2.62 12.28
C ALA A 82 -20.82 -2.22 11.14
N GLY A 83 -21.37 -3.20 10.38
CA GLY A 83 -22.27 -2.95 9.26
C GLY A 83 -21.64 -2.14 8.13
N ARG A 84 -20.34 -2.30 7.87
CA ARG A 84 -19.58 -1.57 6.83
C ARG A 84 -20.04 -2.05 5.44
N ARG A 85 -20.99 -1.32 4.84
CA ARG A 85 -21.50 -1.59 3.49
C ARG A 85 -20.43 -1.35 2.42
N GLY A 86 -20.55 -2.06 1.27
CA GLY A 86 -19.65 -1.92 0.12
C GLY A 86 -18.37 -2.75 0.23
N LYS A 87 -18.27 -3.63 1.23
CA LYS A 87 -17.24 -4.65 1.30
C LYS A 87 -17.80 -6.00 0.86
N PRO A 88 -17.18 -6.68 -0.14
CA PRO A 88 -17.69 -7.92 -0.70
C PRO A 88 -17.97 -9.02 0.31
N VAL A 89 -17.16 -9.12 1.37
CA VAL A 89 -17.34 -10.09 2.45
C VAL A 89 -18.55 -9.75 3.32
N VAL A 90 -18.79 -8.47 3.57
CA VAL A 90 -19.95 -7.99 4.37
C VAL A 90 -21.24 -8.11 3.56
N ASP A 91 -21.17 -7.82 2.27
CA ASP A 91 -22.31 -7.88 1.33
C ASP A 91 -22.63 -9.34 0.92
N GLY A 92 -21.82 -10.33 1.35
CA GLY A 92 -22.04 -11.75 1.08
C GLY A 92 -21.75 -12.19 -0.36
N THR A 93 -21.09 -11.35 -1.17
CA THR A 93 -20.73 -11.69 -2.56
C THR A 93 -19.57 -12.68 -2.65
N VAL A 94 -18.73 -12.74 -1.61
CA VAL A 94 -17.63 -13.70 -1.46
C VAL A 94 -17.54 -14.15 0.00
N GLY A 95 -17.23 -15.43 0.22
CA GLY A 95 -17.07 -15.99 1.57
C GLY A 95 -15.70 -15.66 2.17
N VAL A 96 -15.63 -15.47 3.50
CA VAL A 96 -14.38 -15.23 4.25
C VAL A 96 -13.33 -16.30 3.94
N THR A 97 -13.75 -17.57 3.90
CA THR A 97 -12.86 -18.71 3.59
C THR A 97 -12.29 -18.60 2.17
N GLU A 98 -13.09 -18.18 1.20
CA GLU A 98 -12.63 -17.98 -0.18
C GLU A 98 -11.57 -16.88 -0.28
N VAL A 99 -11.76 -15.78 0.49
CA VAL A 99 -10.78 -14.68 0.54
C VAL A 99 -9.48 -15.13 1.22
N TRP A 100 -9.55 -15.94 2.31
CA TRP A 100 -8.35 -16.53 2.92
C TRP A 100 -7.61 -17.47 1.97
N VAL A 101 -8.32 -18.33 1.24
CA VAL A 101 -7.70 -19.22 0.23
C VAL A 101 -7.01 -18.39 -0.86
N ALA A 102 -7.64 -17.32 -1.35
CA ALA A 102 -7.04 -16.42 -2.32
C ALA A 102 -5.79 -15.73 -1.76
N ALA A 103 -5.83 -15.24 -0.50
CA ALA A 103 -4.68 -14.61 0.16
C ALA A 103 -3.47 -15.55 0.26
N TYR A 104 -3.69 -16.78 0.71
CA TYR A 104 -2.61 -17.78 0.80
C TYR A 104 -2.13 -18.26 -0.56
N ALA A 105 -3.00 -18.42 -1.55
CA ALA A 105 -2.61 -18.79 -2.91
C ALA A 105 -1.74 -17.70 -3.55
N ALA A 106 -2.11 -16.42 -3.39
CA ALA A 106 -1.31 -15.30 -3.87
C ALA A 106 0.04 -15.20 -3.14
N LEU A 107 0.08 -15.43 -1.82
CA LEU A 107 1.31 -15.47 -1.05
C LEU A 107 2.22 -16.63 -1.52
N ALA A 108 1.66 -17.82 -1.70
CA ALA A 108 2.39 -18.99 -2.19
C ALA A 108 2.98 -18.76 -3.59
N LEU A 109 2.28 -18.03 -4.46
CA LEU A 109 2.78 -17.60 -5.77
C LEU A 109 3.82 -16.49 -5.64
N CYS A 110 3.64 -15.55 -4.73
CA CYS A 110 4.55 -14.43 -4.51
C CYS A 110 5.97 -14.90 -4.14
N VAL A 111 6.10 -15.96 -3.33
CA VAL A 111 7.40 -16.45 -2.86
C VAL A 111 8.32 -16.86 -4.02
N PRO A 112 7.98 -17.82 -4.89
CA PRO A 112 8.84 -18.22 -5.98
C PRO A 112 9.07 -17.10 -7.02
N LEU A 113 8.06 -16.28 -7.32
CA LEU A 113 8.21 -15.15 -8.21
C LEU A 113 9.24 -14.14 -7.68
N SER A 114 9.20 -13.85 -6.38
CA SER A 114 10.15 -12.92 -5.74
C SER A 114 11.57 -13.44 -5.80
N PHE A 115 11.81 -14.71 -5.47
CA PHE A 115 13.14 -15.32 -5.54
C PHE A 115 13.64 -15.50 -6.97
N ALA A 116 12.78 -15.63 -7.96
CA ALA A 116 13.15 -15.63 -9.36
C ALA A 116 13.77 -14.28 -9.82
N CYS A 117 13.50 -13.17 -9.13
CA CYS A 117 14.17 -11.89 -9.34
C CYS A 117 15.59 -11.83 -8.77
N GLY A 118 15.98 -12.78 -7.93
CA GLY A 118 17.26 -12.87 -7.24
C GLY A 118 17.10 -13.11 -5.74
N LEU A 119 18.10 -13.69 -5.09
CA LEU A 119 18.00 -14.06 -3.68
C LEU A 119 17.75 -12.85 -2.77
N TRP A 120 18.57 -11.81 -2.89
CA TRP A 120 18.44 -10.61 -2.06
C TRP A 120 17.21 -9.79 -2.44
N ALA A 121 16.90 -9.69 -3.73
CA ALA A 121 15.68 -9.06 -4.20
C ALA A 121 14.44 -9.74 -3.60
N GLY A 122 14.35 -11.06 -3.71
CA GLY A 122 13.24 -11.83 -3.15
C GLY A 122 13.13 -11.70 -1.63
N ALA A 123 14.26 -11.80 -0.91
CA ALA A 123 14.26 -11.63 0.54
C ALA A 123 13.75 -10.27 0.99
N VAL A 124 14.17 -9.18 0.33
CA VAL A 124 13.72 -7.82 0.64
C VAL A 124 12.23 -7.65 0.32
N HIS A 125 11.77 -8.11 -0.86
CA HIS A 125 10.35 -8.03 -1.22
C HIS A 125 9.47 -8.79 -0.22
N LEU A 126 9.83 -10.02 0.11
CA LEU A 126 9.08 -10.84 1.07
C LEU A 126 9.13 -10.27 2.49
N THR A 127 10.19 -9.55 2.88
CA THR A 127 10.21 -8.79 4.14
C THR A 127 9.14 -7.69 4.14
N GLY A 128 8.99 -6.97 3.02
CA GLY A 128 7.92 -5.99 2.86
C GLY A 128 6.52 -6.61 2.93
N VAL A 129 6.29 -7.73 2.24
CA VAL A 129 5.02 -8.48 2.29
C VAL A 129 4.75 -9.00 3.70
N ALA A 130 5.74 -9.57 4.37
CA ALA A 130 5.60 -10.04 5.76
C ALA A 130 5.28 -8.90 6.73
N ALA A 131 5.90 -7.72 6.55
CA ALA A 131 5.58 -6.54 7.34
C ALA A 131 4.12 -6.10 7.13
N ALA A 132 3.60 -6.12 5.90
CA ALA A 132 2.22 -5.79 5.60
C ALA A 132 1.23 -6.81 6.21
N TRP A 133 1.53 -8.12 6.15
CA TRP A 133 0.76 -9.13 6.85
C TRP A 133 0.78 -8.94 8.37
N ALA A 134 1.95 -8.60 8.94
CA ALA A 134 2.07 -8.29 10.37
C ALA A 134 1.25 -7.05 10.77
N TYR A 135 1.14 -6.06 9.88
CA TYR A 135 0.23 -4.93 10.06
C TYR A 135 -1.20 -5.39 10.19
N ASP A 136 -1.70 -6.14 9.21
CA ASP A 136 -3.10 -6.58 9.18
C ASP A 136 -3.44 -7.46 10.38
N LEU A 137 -2.57 -8.40 10.72
CA LEU A 137 -2.84 -9.39 11.76
C LEU A 137 -2.67 -8.86 13.19
N ARG A 138 -1.73 -7.92 13.42
CA ARG A 138 -1.35 -7.54 14.78
C ARG A 138 -1.05 -6.05 14.98
N LEU A 139 -0.28 -5.41 14.08
CA LEU A 139 0.37 -4.14 14.38
C LEU A 139 -0.52 -2.92 14.15
N LYS A 140 -1.59 -3.03 13.35
CA LYS A 140 -2.46 -1.88 13.01
C LYS A 140 -3.13 -1.23 14.23
N ALA A 141 -3.37 -1.98 15.30
CA ALA A 141 -3.94 -1.46 16.54
C ALA A 141 -2.89 -0.99 17.56
N THR A 142 -1.61 -0.93 17.21
CA THR A 142 -0.51 -0.59 18.11
C THR A 142 0.14 0.75 17.77
N ALA A 143 0.98 1.27 18.67
CA ALA A 143 1.80 2.47 18.41
C ALA A 143 2.83 2.25 17.27
N TRP A 144 3.13 0.99 16.93
CA TRP A 144 4.08 0.61 15.89
C TRP A 144 3.43 0.43 14.51
N SER A 145 2.16 0.82 14.35
CA SER A 145 1.41 0.63 13.11
C SER A 145 2.02 1.32 11.87
N TRP A 146 2.88 2.32 12.07
CA TRP A 146 3.62 2.99 10.99
C TRP A 146 4.80 2.18 10.45
N VAL A 147 5.40 1.30 11.28
CA VAL A 147 6.61 0.53 10.92
C VAL A 147 6.39 -0.38 9.72
N PRO A 148 5.32 -1.20 9.65
CA PRO A 148 5.04 -2.03 8.48
C PRO A 148 4.92 -1.24 7.16
N TYR A 149 4.30 -0.07 7.20
CA TYR A 149 4.22 0.80 6.02
C TYR A 149 5.60 1.32 5.60
N ALA A 150 6.41 1.78 6.57
CA ALA A 150 7.77 2.23 6.28
C ALA A 150 8.61 1.10 5.68
N VAL A 151 8.57 -0.11 6.26
CA VAL A 151 9.31 -1.28 5.76
C VAL A 151 8.80 -1.73 4.40
N GLY A 152 7.48 -1.85 4.22
CA GLY A 152 6.87 -2.28 2.97
C GLY A 152 7.22 -1.35 1.80
N PHE A 153 7.07 -0.06 1.99
CA PHE A 153 7.37 0.93 0.95
C PHE A 153 8.88 1.08 0.69
N ALA A 154 9.74 0.94 1.70
CA ALA A 154 11.19 0.92 1.52
C ALA A 154 11.65 -0.31 0.74
N ALA A 155 11.01 -1.46 0.97
CA ALA A 155 11.33 -2.72 0.31
C ALA A 155 11.03 -2.70 -1.20
N LEU A 156 10.02 -1.95 -1.65
CA LEU A 156 9.60 -1.93 -3.05
C LEU A 156 10.70 -1.41 -4.01
N PRO A 157 11.25 -0.19 -3.85
CA PRO A 157 12.33 0.27 -4.73
C PRO A 157 13.63 -0.51 -4.52
N ALA A 158 13.89 -1.00 -3.31
CA ALA A 158 15.02 -1.87 -3.03
C ALA A 158 14.92 -3.21 -3.78
N PHE A 159 13.72 -3.78 -3.88
CA PHE A 159 13.44 -4.96 -4.68
C PHE A 159 13.77 -4.74 -6.15
N VAL A 160 13.38 -3.60 -6.71
CA VAL A 160 13.68 -3.24 -8.11
C VAL A 160 15.19 -3.11 -8.33
N ALA A 161 15.90 -2.40 -7.43
CA ALA A 161 17.35 -2.21 -7.53
C ALA A 161 18.12 -3.55 -7.45
N LEU A 162 17.82 -4.36 -6.44
CA LEU A 162 18.41 -5.69 -6.26
C LEU A 162 18.03 -6.68 -7.38
N GLY A 163 16.96 -6.41 -8.10
CA GLY A 163 16.54 -7.15 -9.28
C GLY A 163 17.33 -6.80 -10.56
N LEU A 164 18.19 -5.78 -10.55
CA LEU A 164 19.05 -5.42 -11.68
C LEU A 164 20.18 -6.45 -11.91
N PRO A 165 20.76 -6.52 -13.12
CA PRO A 165 21.94 -7.32 -13.37
C PRO A 165 23.08 -6.95 -12.40
N GLY A 166 23.74 -7.96 -11.83
CA GLY A 166 24.77 -7.74 -10.81
C GLY A 166 24.23 -7.51 -9.39
N GLN A 167 22.93 -7.40 -9.20
CA GLN A 167 22.26 -7.23 -7.91
C GLN A 167 22.87 -6.10 -7.05
N PRO A 168 22.97 -4.87 -7.61
CA PRO A 168 23.58 -3.76 -6.88
C PRO A 168 22.75 -3.39 -5.67
N TRP A 169 23.39 -2.93 -4.60
CA TRP A 169 22.68 -2.43 -3.43
C TRP A 169 21.90 -1.14 -3.77
N PRO A 170 20.67 -1.00 -3.25
CA PRO A 170 19.88 0.19 -3.50
C PRO A 170 20.55 1.43 -2.89
N ALA A 171 20.47 2.55 -3.58
CA ALA A 171 20.92 3.82 -3.07
C ALA A 171 20.14 4.19 -1.78
N TRP A 172 20.84 4.73 -0.77
CA TRP A 172 20.22 5.05 0.53
C TRP A 172 19.01 5.97 0.41
N TRP A 173 19.05 6.93 -0.51
CA TRP A 173 18.00 7.92 -0.70
C TRP A 173 16.70 7.31 -1.20
N VAL A 174 16.76 6.28 -2.05
CA VAL A 174 15.55 5.65 -2.58
C VAL A 174 14.84 4.83 -1.50
N VAL A 175 15.61 4.14 -0.65
CA VAL A 175 15.07 3.36 0.48
C VAL A 175 14.44 4.27 1.52
N THR A 176 15.14 5.37 1.86
CA THR A 176 14.66 6.33 2.84
C THR A 176 13.42 7.09 2.36
N ALA A 177 13.41 7.52 1.08
CA ALA A 177 12.22 8.14 0.49
C ALA A 177 11.04 7.17 0.47
N GLY A 178 11.26 5.90 0.10
CA GLY A 178 10.25 4.85 0.17
C GLY A 178 9.67 4.71 1.57
N ALA A 179 10.51 4.60 2.59
CA ALA A 179 10.07 4.52 3.99
C ALA A 179 9.18 5.70 4.40
N LEU A 180 9.58 6.92 4.05
CA LEU A 180 8.82 8.14 4.37
C LEU A 180 7.49 8.20 3.61
N LEU A 181 7.47 7.81 2.33
CA LEU A 181 6.23 7.66 1.57
C LEU A 181 5.29 6.66 2.23
N GLY A 182 5.83 5.55 2.75
CA GLY A 182 5.05 4.58 3.53
C GLY A 182 4.44 5.18 4.79
N VAL A 183 5.20 5.97 5.56
CA VAL A 183 4.66 6.67 6.74
C VAL A 183 3.56 7.65 6.35
N GLY A 184 3.76 8.41 5.27
CA GLY A 184 2.74 9.31 4.72
C GLY A 184 1.49 8.57 4.25
N ALA A 185 1.66 7.45 3.55
CA ALA A 185 0.56 6.59 3.12
C ALA A 185 -0.24 6.07 4.31
N HIS A 186 0.42 5.62 5.39
CA HIS A 186 -0.24 5.18 6.61
C HIS A 186 -1.09 6.27 7.27
N LEU A 187 -0.56 7.49 7.36
CA LEU A 187 -1.31 8.63 7.89
C LEU A 187 -2.51 8.96 7.01
N GLY A 188 -2.31 8.98 5.68
CA GLY A 188 -3.36 9.28 4.71
C GLY A 188 -4.48 8.23 4.69
N ASP A 189 -4.12 6.95 4.74
CA ASP A 189 -5.04 5.82 4.75
C ASP A 189 -5.91 5.81 6.02
N ALA A 190 -5.29 6.01 7.18
CA ALA A 190 -6.00 6.03 8.45
C ALA A 190 -6.87 7.28 8.67
N LEU A 191 -6.50 8.44 8.11
CA LEU A 191 -7.10 9.74 8.44
C LEU A 191 -8.63 9.80 8.28
N PRO A 192 -9.25 9.27 7.21
CA PRO A 192 -10.71 9.29 7.06
C PRO A 192 -11.44 8.46 8.11
N ASP A 193 -10.82 7.40 8.58
CA ASP A 193 -11.44 6.35 9.39
C ASP A 193 -11.16 6.46 10.89
N ILE A 194 -10.27 7.39 11.34
CA ILE A 194 -9.83 7.51 12.74
C ILE A 194 -11.01 7.49 13.72
N ARG A 195 -12.09 8.23 13.45
CA ARG A 195 -13.25 8.30 14.37
C ARG A 195 -14.01 6.98 14.44
N GLY A 196 -14.22 6.33 13.31
CA GLY A 196 -14.90 5.03 13.22
C GLY A 196 -14.06 3.89 13.82
N ASP A 197 -12.78 3.91 13.56
CA ASP A 197 -11.85 2.90 14.05
C ASP A 197 -11.67 2.96 15.58
N LEU A 198 -11.65 4.16 16.16
CA LEU A 198 -11.65 4.33 17.62
C LEU A 198 -12.90 3.72 18.28
N ALA A 199 -14.05 3.81 17.64
CA ALA A 199 -15.29 3.21 18.13
C ALA A 199 -15.25 1.67 18.07
N THR A 200 -14.48 1.09 17.16
CA THR A 200 -14.29 -0.37 17.02
C THR A 200 -13.02 -0.91 17.71
N GLY A 201 -12.33 -0.07 18.50
CA GLY A 201 -11.18 -0.48 19.33
C GLY A 201 -9.82 -0.44 18.62
N VAL A 202 -9.72 0.01 17.38
CA VAL A 202 -8.44 0.19 16.68
C VAL A 202 -7.75 1.45 17.20
N ARG A 203 -6.53 1.29 17.74
CA ARG A 203 -5.75 2.37 18.37
C ARG A 203 -4.31 2.40 17.87
N GLY A 204 -4.14 2.38 16.55
CA GLY A 204 -2.85 2.56 15.89
C GLY A 204 -2.23 3.95 16.15
N TRP A 205 -1.04 4.18 15.63
CA TRP A 205 -0.33 5.43 15.82
C TRP A 205 -1.13 6.68 15.34
N PRO A 206 -1.75 6.71 14.13
CA PRO A 206 -2.57 7.85 13.71
C PRO A 206 -3.75 8.12 14.64
N HIS A 207 -4.36 7.06 15.19
CA HIS A 207 -5.48 7.17 16.13
C HIS A 207 -5.07 7.84 17.46
N ARG A 208 -3.81 7.61 17.90
CA ARG A 208 -3.24 8.25 19.11
C ARG A 208 -2.93 9.72 18.90
N LEU A 209 -2.63 10.14 17.66
CA LEU A 209 -2.47 11.54 17.28
C LEU A 209 -3.81 12.28 17.19
N GLY A 210 -4.88 11.53 16.94
CA GLY A 210 -6.19 12.08 16.61
C GLY A 210 -6.25 12.68 15.19
N PRO A 211 -7.45 13.04 14.71
CA PRO A 211 -7.64 13.54 13.35
C PRO A 211 -6.82 14.79 13.03
N ASP A 212 -6.73 15.73 13.97
CA ASP A 212 -6.02 17.00 13.76
C ASP A 212 -4.51 16.79 13.79
N GLY A 213 -4.00 15.98 14.72
CA GLY A 213 -2.57 15.63 14.78
C GLY A 213 -2.12 14.84 13.55
N ALA A 214 -2.90 13.86 13.12
CA ALA A 214 -2.62 13.08 11.91
C ALA A 214 -2.64 13.96 10.66
N ARG A 215 -3.61 14.87 10.54
CA ARG A 215 -3.70 15.84 9.44
C ARG A 215 -2.51 16.77 9.38
N LEU A 216 -2.07 17.29 10.53
CA LEU A 216 -0.93 18.20 10.61
C LEU A 216 0.40 17.49 10.28
N LEU A 217 0.53 16.23 10.70
CA LEU A 217 1.75 15.45 10.49
C LEU A 217 1.84 14.86 9.07
N LEU A 218 0.71 14.59 8.41
CA LEU A 218 0.64 13.95 7.09
C LEU A 218 1.61 14.54 6.02
N PRO A 219 1.71 15.87 5.82
CA PRO A 219 2.61 16.45 4.82
C PRO A 219 4.10 16.29 5.18
N VAL A 220 4.46 16.11 6.43
CA VAL A 220 5.86 16.10 6.88
C VAL A 220 6.66 14.97 6.24
N PRO A 221 6.30 13.68 6.38
CA PRO A 221 7.05 12.60 5.74
C PRO A 221 7.03 12.70 4.21
N LEU A 222 5.94 13.17 3.60
CA LEU A 222 5.83 13.29 2.14
C LEU A 222 6.79 14.37 1.59
N VAL A 223 6.77 15.58 2.16
CA VAL A 223 7.68 16.67 1.73
C VAL A 223 9.14 16.32 2.04
N THR A 224 9.39 15.60 3.14
CA THR A 224 10.74 15.10 3.43
C THR A 224 11.18 14.06 2.40
N ALA A 225 10.28 13.18 1.94
CA ALA A 225 10.57 12.27 0.84
C ALA A 225 10.88 13.04 -0.45
N SER A 226 10.08 14.08 -0.80
CA SER A 226 10.38 14.96 -1.93
C SER A 226 11.76 15.59 -1.84
N ALA A 227 12.16 16.07 -0.65
CA ALA A 227 13.48 16.64 -0.43
C ALA A 227 14.60 15.60 -0.63
N ILE A 228 14.43 14.39 -0.13
CA ILE A 228 15.39 13.29 -0.30
C ILE A 228 15.48 12.88 -1.78
N LEU A 229 14.36 12.75 -2.49
CA LEU A 229 14.36 12.43 -3.92
C LEU A 229 15.01 13.52 -4.78
N ALA A 230 14.88 14.80 -4.40
CA ALA A 230 15.48 15.91 -5.13
C ALA A 230 16.97 16.11 -4.83
N LEU A 231 17.40 15.92 -3.56
CA LEU A 231 18.71 16.29 -3.04
C LEU A 231 19.62 15.09 -2.72
N GLY A 232 19.06 13.90 -2.54
CA GLY A 232 19.79 12.69 -2.14
C GLY A 232 20.69 12.07 -3.22
N PRO A 233 20.31 12.09 -4.53
CA PRO A 233 21.20 11.65 -5.58
C PRO A 233 22.49 12.48 -5.64
N ALA A 234 23.61 11.81 -5.97
CA ALA A 234 24.91 12.48 -6.09
C ALA A 234 24.90 13.60 -7.16
N GLY A 235 25.64 14.66 -6.91
CA GLY A 235 25.74 15.82 -7.79
C GLY A 235 24.81 16.98 -7.43
N PRO A 236 24.91 18.11 -8.16
CA PRO A 236 24.06 19.26 -7.91
C PRO A 236 22.60 18.95 -8.22
N PRO A 237 21.65 19.45 -7.39
CA PRO A 237 20.24 19.22 -7.62
C PRO A 237 19.81 19.83 -8.96
N GLY A 238 19.17 19.01 -9.81
CA GLY A 238 18.66 19.48 -11.11
C GLY A 238 17.49 20.46 -10.93
N ARG A 239 17.33 21.40 -11.88
CA ARG A 239 16.21 22.38 -11.87
C ARG A 239 14.85 21.71 -11.73
N GLY A 240 14.64 20.57 -12.39
CA GLY A 240 13.39 19.81 -12.29
C GLY A 240 13.13 19.26 -10.87
N GLY A 241 14.17 18.74 -10.20
CA GLY A 241 14.05 18.26 -8.81
C GLY A 241 13.72 19.40 -7.84
N MET A 242 14.36 20.56 -8.01
CA MET A 242 14.06 21.75 -7.19
C MET A 242 12.64 22.28 -7.42
N ALA A 243 12.20 22.32 -8.69
CA ALA A 243 10.84 22.74 -9.01
C ALA A 243 9.79 21.77 -8.44
N ALA A 244 10.03 20.47 -8.52
CA ALA A 244 9.15 19.46 -7.93
C ALA A 244 9.09 19.57 -6.40
N LEU A 245 10.23 19.77 -5.73
CA LEU A 245 10.27 20.00 -4.28
C LEU A 245 9.50 21.27 -3.88
N ALA A 246 9.67 22.36 -4.62
CA ALA A 246 8.93 23.61 -4.37
C ALA A 246 7.41 23.39 -4.58
N ALA A 247 7.01 22.68 -5.65
CA ALA A 247 5.62 22.33 -5.89
C ALA A 247 5.03 21.45 -4.78
N ALA A 248 5.75 20.42 -4.34
CA ALA A 248 5.34 19.56 -3.23
C ALA A 248 5.14 20.38 -1.94
N GLY A 249 6.07 21.29 -1.62
CA GLY A 249 5.95 22.18 -0.46
C GLY A 249 4.72 23.10 -0.56
N LEU A 250 4.48 23.72 -1.69
CA LEU A 250 3.31 24.59 -1.92
C LEU A 250 2.00 23.82 -1.79
N VAL A 251 1.92 22.63 -2.40
CA VAL A 251 0.75 21.75 -2.32
C VAL A 251 0.50 21.31 -0.87
N ALA A 252 1.55 20.95 -0.13
CA ALA A 252 1.45 20.57 1.27
C ALA A 252 0.95 21.71 2.16
N VAL A 253 1.47 22.92 1.96
CA VAL A 253 1.00 24.12 2.69
C VAL A 253 -0.46 24.42 2.34
N ALA A 254 -0.81 24.43 1.05
CA ALA A 254 -2.19 24.65 0.60
C ALA A 254 -3.14 23.58 1.19
N GLY A 255 -2.73 22.31 1.16
CA GLY A 255 -3.49 21.20 1.76
C GLY A 255 -3.71 21.35 3.26
N THR A 256 -2.70 21.80 3.98
CA THR A 256 -2.78 22.05 5.44
C THR A 256 -3.73 23.20 5.75
N VAL A 257 -3.65 24.31 5.01
CA VAL A 257 -4.48 25.49 5.21
C VAL A 257 -5.95 25.20 4.82
N LEU A 258 -6.16 24.65 3.63
CA LEU A 258 -7.50 24.32 3.12
C LEU A 258 -8.14 23.16 3.90
N GLY A 259 -7.34 22.22 4.36
CA GLY A 259 -7.77 21.06 5.14
C GLY A 259 -8.41 21.41 6.48
N ARG A 260 -8.14 22.59 7.02
CA ARG A 260 -8.84 23.12 8.22
C ARG A 260 -10.33 23.36 7.96
N ARG A 261 -10.71 23.65 6.72
CA ARG A 261 -12.09 23.94 6.31
C ARG A 261 -12.74 22.81 5.50
N ARG A 262 -11.92 21.99 4.83
CA ARG A 262 -12.37 20.90 3.95
C ARG A 262 -11.48 19.67 4.18
N GLU A 263 -11.96 18.69 4.94
CA GLU A 263 -11.17 17.48 5.29
C GLU A 263 -10.56 16.77 4.07
N ARG A 264 -11.31 16.71 2.96
CA ARG A 264 -10.85 16.10 1.70
C ARG A 264 -9.66 16.83 1.07
N ALA A 265 -9.43 18.11 1.37
CA ALA A 265 -8.34 18.87 0.76
C ALA A 265 -6.96 18.42 1.29
N ALA A 266 -6.84 18.06 2.56
CA ALA A 266 -5.59 17.55 3.12
C ALA A 266 -5.22 16.21 2.47
N PHE A 267 -6.18 15.30 2.31
CA PHE A 267 -5.96 14.02 1.64
C PHE A 267 -5.60 14.20 0.16
N ALA A 268 -6.34 15.05 -0.57
CA ALA A 268 -6.05 15.32 -1.97
C ALA A 268 -4.65 15.92 -2.18
N ALA A 269 -4.22 16.83 -1.30
CA ALA A 269 -2.88 17.39 -1.32
C ALA A 269 -1.81 16.31 -1.04
N ALA A 270 -2.04 15.41 -0.09
CA ALA A 270 -1.14 14.30 0.18
C ALA A 270 -0.98 13.38 -1.04
N VAL A 271 -2.08 13.04 -1.72
CA VAL A 271 -2.05 12.25 -2.96
C VAL A 271 -1.28 12.99 -4.06
N ALA A 272 -1.47 14.32 -4.19
CA ALA A 272 -0.75 15.11 -5.17
C ALA A 272 0.76 15.16 -4.88
N VAL A 273 1.19 15.31 -3.61
CA VAL A 273 2.61 15.24 -3.24
C VAL A 273 3.18 13.85 -3.52
N ALA A 274 2.47 12.78 -3.14
CA ALA A 274 2.89 11.41 -3.42
C ALA A 274 3.03 11.14 -4.95
N ALA A 275 2.17 11.74 -5.78
CA ALA A 275 2.29 11.65 -7.24
C ALA A 275 3.54 12.39 -7.76
N VAL A 276 3.89 13.54 -7.19
CA VAL A 276 5.15 14.25 -7.49
C VAL A 276 6.35 13.38 -7.10
N ASP A 277 6.32 12.76 -5.92
CA ASP A 277 7.38 11.89 -5.43
C ASP A 277 7.54 10.64 -6.31
N ALA A 278 6.43 10.03 -6.75
CA ALA A 278 6.46 8.93 -7.70
C ALA A 278 7.09 9.35 -9.04
N ALA A 279 6.73 10.53 -9.56
CA ALA A 279 7.34 11.06 -10.78
C ALA A 279 8.84 11.32 -10.59
N LEU A 280 9.27 11.92 -9.47
CA LEU A 280 10.68 12.12 -9.15
C LEU A 280 11.43 10.79 -9.08
N LEU A 281 10.86 9.79 -8.43
CA LEU A 281 11.44 8.45 -8.33
C LEU A 281 11.64 7.83 -9.72
N LEU A 282 10.64 7.90 -10.60
CA LEU A 282 10.73 7.40 -11.97
C LEU A 282 11.77 8.15 -12.82
N LEU A 283 11.85 9.46 -12.68
CA LEU A 283 12.87 10.29 -13.37
C LEU A 283 14.29 9.98 -12.91
N ARG A 284 14.46 9.42 -11.71
CA ARG A 284 15.73 8.99 -11.12
C ARG A 284 16.00 7.49 -11.24
N GLY A 285 15.15 6.77 -11.97
CA GLY A 285 15.17 5.30 -12.06
C GLY A 285 16.55 4.71 -12.35
N THR A 286 17.35 5.33 -13.24
CA THR A 286 18.72 4.88 -13.56
C THR A 286 19.72 5.02 -12.40
N GLY A 287 19.40 5.78 -11.36
CA GLY A 287 20.29 6.06 -10.22
C GLY A 287 19.84 5.42 -8.91
N ILE A 288 18.90 4.46 -8.93
CA ILE A 288 18.38 3.83 -7.71
C ILE A 288 19.33 2.81 -7.08
N ALA A 289 20.40 2.47 -7.79
CA ALA A 289 21.42 1.50 -7.38
C ALA A 289 22.84 2.01 -7.62
#